data_5a3d6363f2ea56873ca320b5e72e384c
#
_entry.id   5a3d6363f2ea56873ca320b5e72e384c
#
_cell.length_a   1.000
_cell.length_b   1.000
_cell.length_c   1.000
_cell.angle_alpha   90.00
_cell.angle_beta   90.00
_cell.angle_gamma   90.00
#
_symmetry.space_group_name_H-M   'P 1'
#
loop_
_entity.id
_entity.type
_entity.pdbx_description
1 polymer ?
#
loop_
_entity_poly.entity_id
_entity_poly.type
_entity_poly.pdbx_seq_one_letter_code
_entity_poly.pdbx_strand_id
1 'polypeptide(L)'
;IPAGAGEGGFPKTMPVSMEPAQGQGPEVTEPYQNVTQGLDINEEGVSAVTGWLVCIEGKKKGKDFRLHGERNFVGRAGSNDVVLNFDDKISSVANIIISYDDEENEFYIQPGEHQKNNVKLNGKLLLIPETLNDNDIIKLGETKLLFRKFCNSDFCWE
;
A
#
# COMPACT_ATOMS: atom_id res chain seq x y z
N ILE A 1 18.42 -18.90 40.05
CA ILE A 1 18.33 -18.60 39.93
C ILE A 1 18.35 -18.59 39.86
N PRO A 2 18.29 -18.85 40.22
CA PRO A 2 18.10 -18.56 39.89
C PRO A 2 17.94 -18.37 39.48
N ALA A 3 17.82 -18.50 39.52
CA ALA A 3 17.60 -18.08 39.17
C ALA A 3 17.35 -17.94 38.66
N GLY A 4 17.30 -18.17 38.80
CA GLY A 4 16.98 -17.79 38.53
C GLY A 4 16.85 -17.67 37.93
N ALA A 5 16.71 -17.69 38.01
CA ALA A 5 16.56 -17.33 37.66
C ALA A 5 16.40 -17.16 37.07
N GLY A 6 16.34 -17.34 37.20
CA GLY A 6 16.04 -16.91 36.83
C GLY A 6 15.95 -16.74 36.14
N GLU A 7 15.67 -16.49 35.90
CA GLU A 7 15.53 -16.10 35.38
C GLU A 7 15.25 -15.89 34.68
N GLY A 8 15.24 -16.34 35.12
CA GLY A 8 14.81 -15.93 34.65
C GLY A 8 14.63 -15.72 33.93
N GLY A 9 14.56 -15.81 34.05
CA GLY A 9 14.19 -15.35 33.57
C GLY A 9 14.11 -15.19 32.73
N PHE A 10 13.84 -15.04 32.50
CA PHE A 10 13.73 -14.59 31.75
C PHE A 10 13.50 -14.51 31.23
N PRO A 11 13.41 -14.84 31.73
CA PRO A 11 13.16 -14.50 31.09
C PRO A 11 12.96 -14.30 30.40
N LYS A 12 12.77 -14.38 30.57
CA LYS A 12 12.61 -13.94 29.93
C LYS A 12 12.35 -13.66 29.17
N THR A 13 12.20 -13.83 29.35
CA THR A 13 12.03 -13.30 28.68
C THR A 13 11.86 -13.08 27.90
N MET A 14 11.69 -13.18 28.14
CA MET A 14 11.50 -12.71 27.41
C MET A 14 11.40 -12.63 26.71
N PRO A 15 11.26 -12.76 26.94
CA PRO A 15 11.16 -12.37 26.13
C PRO A 15 11.21 -12.21 25.32
N VAL A 16 10.99 -12.29 25.41
CA VAL A 16 11.06 -11.77 24.57
C VAL A 16 11.15 -11.61 23.79
N SER A 17 10.95 -11.72 23.94
CA SER A 17 11.02 -11.20 23.20
C SER A 17 11.26 -11.02 22.35
N MET A 18 11.08 -11.07 22.50
CA MET A 18 11.25 -10.59 21.69
C MET A 18 11.60 -10.48 20.89
N GLU A 19 11.48 -10.50 20.82
CA GLU A 19 11.75 -10.08 20.02
C GLU A 19 12.05 -10.07 19.16
N PRO A 20 12.04 -10.22 19.26
CA PRO A 20 12.25 -9.92 18.24
C PRO A 20 12.58 -9.80 17.43
N ALA A 21 12.32 -9.78 17.37
CA ALA A 21 12.43 -9.39 16.49
C ALA A 21 12.92 -9.16 15.84
N GLN A 22 12.88 -9.03 15.83
CA GLN A 22 13.20 -8.51 15.07
C GLN A 22 13.62 -8.23 14.19
N GLY A 23 13.68 -8.20 13.95
CA GLY A 23 13.90 -7.78 13.06
C GLY A 23 14.30 -7.50 12.39
N GLN A 24 14.12 -7.25 12.09
CA GLN A 24 14.32 -6.76 11.39
C GLN A 24 14.68 -6.13 10.62
N GLY A 25 14.72 -6.09 10.36
CA GLY A 25 15.04 -5.33 9.48
C GLY A 25 14.82 -4.26 8.99
N PRO A 26 14.65 -4.01 8.87
CA PRO A 26 14.63 -2.97 8.59
C PRO A 26 14.08 -1.83 8.56
N GLU A 27 14.01 -1.51 8.96
CA GLU A 27 13.99 -0.16 9.11
C GLU A 27 13.39 0.59 7.99
N VAL A 28 13.77 0.27 6.80
CA VAL A 28 13.13 0.90 5.65
C VAL A 28 11.70 0.49 5.54
N THR A 29 11.37 -0.62 6.16
CA THR A 29 9.98 -1.06 6.10
C THR A 29 9.11 -0.31 7.07
N GLU A 30 9.71 0.42 7.98
CA GLU A 30 8.92 1.07 9.01
C GLU A 30 7.97 2.12 8.49
N PRO A 31 8.35 2.95 7.50
CA PRO A 31 7.38 3.91 6.99
C PRO A 31 6.16 3.23 6.41
N TYR A 32 6.35 2.02 5.89
CA TYR A 32 5.24 1.32 5.26
C TYR A 32 4.40 0.58 6.28
N GLN A 33 4.97 0.27 7.41
CA GLN A 33 4.17 -0.29 8.48
C GLN A 33 3.20 0.73 9.02
N ASN A 34 3.56 1.99 8.91
CA ASN A 34 2.67 3.04 9.37
C ASN A 34 1.49 3.26 8.46
N VAL A 35 1.55 2.71 7.27
CA VAL A 35 0.46 2.86 6.31
C VAL A 35 -0.84 2.29 6.86
N THR A 36 -0.74 1.18 7.59
CA THR A 36 -1.94 0.53 8.09
C THR A 36 -2.52 1.23 9.31
N GLN A 37 -1.77 2.16 9.89
CA GLN A 37 -2.31 2.92 11.00
C GLN A 37 -3.27 3.96 10.44
N GLY A 38 -4.41 4.05 10.98
CA GLY A 38 -5.42 4.93 10.45
C GLY A 38 -6.35 4.26 9.49
N LEU A 39 -6.08 2.99 9.15
CA LEU A 39 -7.04 2.22 8.39
C LEU A 39 -8.26 1.98 9.26
N ASP A 40 -9.40 2.19 8.65
CA ASP A 40 -10.65 1.92 9.32
C ASP A 40 -10.96 0.44 9.16
N ILE A 41 -10.47 -0.35 10.10
CA ILE A 41 -10.64 -1.79 10.05
C ILE A 41 -11.68 -2.19 11.09
N ASN A 42 -12.72 -2.88 10.65
CA ASN A 42 -13.76 -3.29 11.57
C ASN A 42 -13.31 -4.48 12.42
N GLU A 43 -14.19 -4.97 13.29
CA GLU A 43 -13.86 -6.04 14.23
C GLU A 43 -13.45 -7.34 13.52
N GLU A 44 -13.93 -7.52 12.31
CA GLU A 44 -13.60 -8.71 11.53
C GLU A 44 -12.30 -8.56 10.75
N GLY A 45 -11.62 -7.43 10.88
CA GLY A 45 -10.37 -7.21 10.17
C GLY A 45 -10.54 -6.73 8.75
N VAL A 46 -11.72 -6.22 8.41
CA VAL A 46 -12.02 -5.79 7.04
C VAL A 46 -11.96 -4.28 6.96
N SER A 47 -11.14 -3.76 6.06
CA SER A 47 -11.14 -2.34 5.75
C SER A 47 -12.13 -2.09 4.62
N ALA A 48 -12.80 -0.95 4.68
CA ALA A 48 -13.82 -0.62 3.69
C ALA A 48 -13.16 -0.35 2.34
N VAL A 49 -13.70 -0.95 1.29
CA VAL A 49 -13.20 -0.74 -0.05
C VAL A 49 -13.57 0.65 -0.54
N THR A 50 -12.60 1.36 -1.13
CA THR A 50 -12.88 2.68 -1.69
C THR A 50 -12.81 2.66 -3.19
N GLY A 51 -12.09 1.71 -3.76
CA GLY A 51 -11.94 1.58 -5.20
C GLY A 51 -11.09 0.40 -5.55
N TRP A 52 -10.78 0.27 -6.82
CA TRP A 52 -9.96 -0.84 -7.31
C TRP A 52 -8.98 -0.36 -8.36
N LEU A 53 -7.86 -1.07 -8.44
CA LEU A 53 -6.96 -1.01 -9.58
C LEU A 53 -7.11 -2.32 -10.31
N VAL A 54 -7.39 -2.27 -11.59
CA VAL A 54 -7.57 -3.48 -12.39
C VAL A 54 -6.45 -3.54 -13.42
N CYS A 55 -5.71 -4.63 -13.44
CA CYS A 55 -4.63 -4.78 -14.39
C CYS A 55 -5.21 -5.07 -15.76
N ILE A 56 -5.00 -4.14 -16.69
CA ILE A 56 -5.54 -4.27 -18.04
C ILE A 56 -4.45 -4.63 -19.05
N GLU A 57 -3.19 -4.54 -18.66
CA GLU A 57 -2.08 -4.93 -19.53
C GLU A 57 -0.92 -5.36 -18.66
N GLY A 58 -0.27 -6.48 -19.02
CA GLY A 58 0.85 -7.01 -18.27
C GLY A 58 0.64 -8.47 -17.91
N LYS A 59 1.56 -9.01 -17.11
CA LYS A 59 1.57 -10.43 -16.79
C LYS A 59 0.34 -10.89 -16.01
N LYS A 60 -0.25 -10.00 -15.25
CA LYS A 60 -1.42 -10.34 -14.43
C LYS A 60 -2.67 -9.69 -14.97
N LYS A 61 -2.79 -9.58 -16.27
CA LYS A 61 -3.96 -8.99 -16.89
C LYS A 61 -5.22 -9.64 -16.37
N GLY A 62 -6.17 -8.82 -15.94
CA GLY A 62 -7.43 -9.29 -15.38
C GLY A 62 -7.48 -9.32 -13.87
N LYS A 63 -6.32 -9.17 -13.20
CA LYS A 63 -6.29 -9.17 -11.75
C LYS A 63 -6.66 -7.80 -11.22
N ASP A 64 -7.43 -7.78 -10.15
CA ASP A 64 -7.80 -6.53 -9.49
C ASP A 64 -7.13 -6.44 -8.13
N PHE A 65 -6.97 -5.21 -7.67
CA PHE A 65 -6.37 -4.90 -6.38
C PHE A 65 -7.27 -3.92 -5.67
N ARG A 66 -7.57 -4.22 -4.45
CA ARG A 66 -8.50 -3.45 -3.64
C ARG A 66 -7.81 -2.24 -3.03
N LEU A 67 -8.49 -1.09 -3.03
CA LEU A 67 -8.00 0.12 -2.38
C LEU A 67 -8.84 0.39 -1.15
N HIS A 68 -8.20 0.96 -0.14
CA HIS A 68 -8.87 1.31 1.11
C HIS A 68 -8.75 2.82 1.33
N GLY A 69 -9.26 3.29 2.43
CA GLY A 69 -9.18 4.71 2.76
C GLY A 69 -7.75 5.12 3.09
N GLU A 70 -7.55 6.42 3.18
CA GLU A 70 -6.25 7.01 3.48
C GLU A 70 -5.26 6.73 2.36
N ARG A 71 -4.09 6.22 2.67
CA ARG A 71 -3.03 6.02 1.68
C ARG A 71 -2.89 4.57 1.29
N ASN A 72 -2.74 4.36 0.00
CA ASN A 72 -2.47 3.04 -0.56
C ASN A 72 -1.12 3.09 -1.26
N PHE A 73 -0.16 2.34 -0.74
CA PHE A 73 1.18 2.28 -1.31
C PHE A 73 1.20 1.16 -2.34
N VAL A 74 1.66 1.49 -3.54
CA VAL A 74 1.67 0.54 -4.66
C VAL A 74 3.11 0.31 -5.07
N GLY A 75 3.55 -0.94 -5.05
CA GLY A 75 4.92 -1.27 -5.41
C GLY A 75 5.14 -2.76 -5.45
N ARG A 76 6.41 -3.15 -5.66
CA ARG A 76 6.75 -4.56 -5.87
C ARG A 76 6.90 -5.33 -4.57
N ALA A 77 7.36 -4.69 -3.51
CA ALA A 77 7.61 -5.37 -2.25
C ALA A 77 6.31 -5.72 -1.54
N GLY A 78 6.34 -6.81 -0.78
CA GLY A 78 5.15 -7.29 -0.08
C GLY A 78 4.66 -6.38 1.03
N SER A 79 5.46 -5.40 1.41
CA SER A 79 5.05 -4.43 2.44
C SER A 79 4.12 -3.36 1.89
N ASN A 80 3.94 -3.29 0.59
CA ASN A 80 3.02 -2.34 -0.02
C ASN A 80 1.58 -2.82 0.16
N ASP A 81 0.64 -1.89 0.07
CA ASP A 81 -0.78 -2.23 0.13
C ASP A 81 -1.22 -2.95 -1.14
N VAL A 82 -0.73 -2.49 -2.28
CA VAL A 82 -0.97 -3.13 -3.57
C VAL A 82 0.37 -3.67 -4.02
N VAL A 83 0.46 -5.00 -4.11
CA VAL A 83 1.74 -5.66 -4.38
C VAL A 83 1.79 -6.09 -5.83
N LEU A 84 2.67 -5.46 -6.60
CA LEU A 84 2.86 -5.75 -8.01
C LEU A 84 4.21 -6.44 -8.18
N ASN A 85 4.32 -7.65 -7.63
CA ASN A 85 5.60 -8.37 -7.57
C ASN A 85 5.94 -9.11 -8.86
N PHE A 86 5.12 -8.94 -9.88
CA PHE A 86 5.29 -9.64 -11.16
C PHE A 86 5.93 -8.77 -12.24
N ASP A 87 6.33 -7.54 -11.91
CA ASP A 87 6.91 -6.62 -12.87
C ASP A 87 8.20 -6.03 -12.26
N ASP A 88 9.33 -6.47 -12.78
CA ASP A 88 10.64 -6.07 -12.25
C ASP A 88 10.91 -4.59 -12.41
N LYS A 89 10.21 -3.94 -13.29
CA LYS A 89 10.45 -2.52 -13.57
C LYS A 89 9.73 -1.60 -12.62
N ILE A 90 8.90 -2.17 -11.76
CA ILE A 90 8.21 -1.40 -10.73
C ILE A 90 9.12 -1.29 -9.51
N SER A 91 9.17 -0.11 -8.91
CA SER A 91 9.99 0.11 -7.71
C SER A 91 9.55 -0.81 -6.59
N SER A 92 10.53 -1.33 -5.88
CA SER A 92 10.26 -2.20 -4.74
C SER A 92 9.48 -1.45 -3.67
N VAL A 93 9.96 -0.26 -3.34
CA VAL A 93 9.36 0.59 -2.34
C VAL A 93 8.42 1.55 -3.07
N ALA A 94 7.27 1.75 -2.54
CA ALA A 94 6.16 2.51 -3.14
C ALA A 94 6.51 3.24 -4.45
N ASN A 95 6.05 2.71 -5.55
CA ASN A 95 6.25 3.34 -6.85
C ASN A 95 5.30 4.53 -7.01
N ILE A 96 4.10 4.39 -6.51
CA ILE A 96 3.12 5.46 -6.43
C ILE A 96 2.33 5.30 -5.13
N ILE A 97 1.67 6.38 -4.75
CA ILE A 97 0.79 6.39 -3.59
C ILE A 97 -0.56 6.91 -4.04
N ILE A 98 -1.61 6.16 -3.75
CA ILE A 98 -2.96 6.56 -4.07
C ILE A 98 -3.67 6.86 -2.75
N SER A 99 -4.19 8.06 -2.62
CA SER A 99 -4.83 8.53 -1.39
C SER A 99 -6.30 8.78 -1.64
N TYR A 100 -7.12 8.45 -0.65
CA TYR A 100 -8.54 8.76 -0.69
C TYR A 100 -8.87 9.70 0.46
N ASP A 101 -9.47 10.83 0.11
CA ASP A 101 -9.89 11.83 1.08
C ASP A 101 -11.40 11.68 1.26
N ASP A 102 -11.82 11.18 2.42
CA ASP A 102 -13.22 10.89 2.66
C ASP A 102 -14.05 12.15 2.89
N GLU A 103 -13.42 13.26 3.25
CA GLU A 103 -14.15 14.51 3.43
C GLU A 103 -14.54 15.11 2.09
N GLU A 104 -13.62 15.06 1.14
CA GLU A 104 -13.87 15.59 -0.19
C GLU A 104 -14.39 14.54 -1.16
N ASN A 105 -14.32 13.27 -0.76
CA ASN A 105 -14.70 12.14 -1.60
C ASN A 105 -13.90 12.15 -2.90
N GLU A 106 -12.59 12.39 -2.77
CA GLU A 106 -11.69 12.50 -3.90
C GLU A 106 -10.50 11.57 -3.76
N PHE A 107 -9.97 11.14 -4.90
CA PHE A 107 -8.78 10.33 -4.94
C PHE A 107 -7.65 11.15 -5.55
N TYR A 108 -6.43 10.89 -5.03
CA TYR A 108 -5.21 11.56 -5.51
C TYR A 108 -4.15 10.52 -5.76
N ILE A 109 -3.29 10.80 -6.72
CA ILE A 109 -2.16 9.94 -7.04
C ILE A 109 -0.89 10.78 -7.02
N GLN A 110 0.17 10.23 -6.46
CA GLN A 110 1.46 10.92 -6.45
C GLN A 110 2.57 9.90 -6.69
N PRO A 111 3.69 10.35 -7.27
CA PRO A 111 4.83 9.46 -7.46
C PRO A 111 5.49 9.13 -6.14
N GLY A 112 6.02 7.94 -6.02
CA GLY A 112 6.78 7.54 -4.85
C GLY A 112 8.17 8.10 -4.90
N GLU A 113 8.83 8.12 -3.75
CA GLU A 113 10.17 8.70 -3.65
C GLU A 113 11.22 7.88 -4.38
N HIS A 114 11.00 6.58 -4.48
CA HIS A 114 12.02 5.68 -5.00
C HIS A 114 11.60 5.03 -6.30
N GLN A 115 10.79 5.71 -7.09
CA GLN A 115 10.35 5.09 -8.33
C GLN A 115 11.53 4.91 -9.29
N LYS A 116 11.58 3.76 -9.90
CA LYS A 116 12.65 3.43 -10.84
C LYS A 116 12.35 3.93 -12.24
N ASN A 117 11.09 3.89 -12.62
CA ASN A 117 10.65 4.24 -13.95
C ASN A 117 9.64 5.34 -13.86
N ASN A 118 9.48 6.03 -14.97
CA ASN A 118 8.49 7.07 -15.05
C ASN A 118 7.10 6.46 -14.98
N VAL A 119 6.26 7.08 -14.18
CA VAL A 119 4.87 6.72 -14.06
C VAL A 119 4.07 7.61 -14.98
N LYS A 120 3.11 7.03 -15.70
CA LYS A 120 2.28 7.82 -16.59
C LYS A 120 0.83 7.69 -16.19
N LEU A 121 0.15 8.83 -16.16
CA LEU A 121 -1.27 8.90 -15.91
C LEU A 121 -1.95 9.33 -17.19
N ASN A 122 -2.74 8.43 -17.76
CA ASN A 122 -3.40 8.67 -19.04
C ASN A 122 -2.41 9.10 -20.13
N GLY A 123 -1.24 8.45 -20.13
CA GLY A 123 -0.22 8.73 -21.12
C GLY A 123 0.70 9.89 -20.84
N LYS A 124 0.44 10.63 -19.76
CA LYS A 124 1.25 11.79 -19.39
C LYS A 124 2.10 11.48 -18.18
N LEU A 125 3.32 11.99 -18.18
CA LEU A 125 4.25 11.76 -17.11
C LEU A 125 3.71 12.34 -15.79
N LEU A 126 3.72 11.52 -14.75
CA LEU A 126 3.26 11.94 -13.42
C LEU A 126 4.47 12.42 -12.62
N LEU A 127 4.57 13.73 -12.43
CA LEU A 127 5.71 14.32 -11.72
C LEU A 127 5.34 14.87 -10.36
N ILE A 128 4.09 15.25 -10.18
CA ILE A 128 3.59 15.84 -8.94
C ILE A 128 2.26 15.18 -8.61
N PRO A 129 1.76 15.36 -7.39
CA PRO A 129 0.43 14.84 -7.05
C PRO A 129 -0.64 15.39 -7.97
N GLU A 130 -1.56 14.53 -8.38
CA GLU A 130 -2.67 14.90 -9.24
C GLU A 130 -3.93 14.20 -8.78
N THR A 131 -5.07 14.75 -9.16
CA THR A 131 -6.35 14.12 -8.89
C THR A 131 -6.48 12.87 -9.75
N LEU A 132 -7.01 11.81 -9.15
CA LEU A 132 -7.22 10.55 -9.84
C LEU A 132 -8.71 10.38 -10.06
N ASN A 133 -9.10 10.27 -11.32
CA ASN A 133 -10.50 10.19 -11.70
C ASN A 133 -10.87 8.78 -12.14
N ASP A 134 -12.16 8.47 -12.06
CA ASP A 134 -12.65 7.17 -12.47
C ASP A 134 -12.25 6.90 -13.91
N ASN A 135 -11.80 5.67 -14.17
CA ASN A 135 -11.34 5.21 -15.49
C ASN A 135 -9.98 5.75 -15.93
N ASP A 136 -9.27 6.40 -15.03
CA ASP A 136 -7.90 6.81 -15.35
C ASP A 136 -7.02 5.58 -15.50
N ILE A 137 -6.04 5.67 -16.41
CA ILE A 137 -5.11 4.57 -16.67
C ILE A 137 -3.74 4.97 -16.18
N ILE A 138 -3.17 4.11 -15.34
CA ILE A 138 -1.86 4.33 -14.72
C ILE A 138 -0.90 3.30 -15.29
N LYS A 139 0.20 3.78 -15.85
CA LYS A 139 1.22 2.87 -16.37
C LYS A 139 2.43 2.86 -15.44
N LEU A 140 2.77 1.68 -14.95
CA LEU A 140 3.93 1.44 -14.10
C LEU A 140 4.74 0.33 -14.74
N GLY A 141 6.03 0.60 -15.04
CA GLY A 141 6.83 -0.41 -15.68
C GLY A 141 6.17 -0.87 -16.97
N GLU A 142 5.88 -2.15 -17.05
CA GLU A 142 5.20 -2.74 -18.21
C GLU A 142 3.73 -3.05 -17.92
N THR A 143 3.24 -2.57 -16.80
CA THR A 143 1.90 -2.86 -16.32
C THR A 143 1.01 -1.64 -16.47
N LYS A 144 -0.21 -1.84 -16.94
CA LYS A 144 -1.21 -0.77 -16.98
C LYS A 144 -2.36 -1.15 -16.05
N LEU A 145 -2.74 -0.19 -15.23
CA LEU A 145 -3.82 -0.37 -14.25
C LEU A 145 -4.92 0.62 -14.55
N LEU A 146 -6.16 0.12 -14.55
CA LEU A 146 -7.34 0.96 -14.70
C LEU A 146 -7.88 1.25 -13.31
N PHE A 147 -8.07 2.52 -13.00
CA PHE A 147 -8.62 2.91 -11.71
C PHE A 147 -10.14 2.97 -11.78
N ARG A 148 -10.80 2.34 -10.81
CA ARG A 148 -12.25 2.40 -10.70
C ARG A 148 -12.64 2.80 -9.29
N LYS A 149 -13.51 3.77 -9.19
CA LYS A 149 -14.02 4.23 -7.90
C LYS A 149 -15.15 3.33 -7.42
N PHE A 150 -15.14 3.06 -6.12
CA PHE A 150 -16.35 2.55 -5.45
C PHE A 150 -17.03 3.71 -4.73
N CYS A 151 -16.24 4.52 -4.02
CA CYS A 151 -16.77 5.71 -3.34
C CYS A 151 -16.89 6.84 -4.35
N ASN A 152 -18.08 7.40 -4.44
CA ASN A 152 -18.36 8.49 -5.38
C ASN A 152 -19.51 9.31 -4.82
N SER A 153 -20.09 10.17 -5.66
CA SER A 153 -21.19 11.03 -5.22
C SER A 153 -22.46 10.25 -4.86
N ASP A 154 -22.56 9.01 -5.35
CA ASP A 154 -23.75 8.19 -5.08
C ASP A 154 -23.60 7.37 -3.81
N PHE A 155 -22.36 7.06 -3.42
CA PHE A 155 -22.12 6.25 -2.23
C PHE A 155 -20.77 6.56 -1.62
N CYS A 156 -20.72 6.69 -0.32
CA CYS A 156 -19.47 6.75 0.42
C CYS A 156 -19.69 6.17 1.81
N TRP A 157 -18.60 5.70 2.39
CA TRP A 157 -18.65 5.18 3.76
C TRP A 157 -18.76 6.33 4.74
N GLU A 158 -19.47 6.11 5.85
CA GLU A 158 -19.59 7.11 6.90
C GLU A 158 -18.70 6.84 8.06
#